data_b77f0e77665ae932869ef292648ee19c
#
_entry.id   b77f0e77665ae932869ef292648ee19c
#
_cell.length_a   1.000
_cell.length_b   1.000
_cell.length_c   1.000
_cell.angle_alpha   90.00
_cell.angle_beta   90.00
_cell.angle_gamma   90.00
#
_symmetry.space_group_name_H-M   'P 1'
#
loop_
_entity.id
_entity.type
_entity.pdbx_description
1 polymer ?
#
loop_
_entity_poly.entity_id
_entity_poly.type
_entity_poly.pdbx_seq_one_letter_code
_entity_poly.pdbx_strand_id
1 'polypeptide(L)'
;MTQQTQSPTDSAWQDETRPLSERVELLLAAMTLEEKVGQLGSRWVGNNLAGEPGVEGTDLQVAPMQDVFTASGTVPLEEASRHGLGHLTRIYGSRPVTVSEGADELLRQQHVVIEASRFGIPALVHEECLTGFTAYGATVYPAAIAWGATWDPDLVRRMAAAIGRDMAALGVHQGLSPVLDVVRDYRWGRVEETIGEDPFLVATLGTA
;
A
#
# COMPACT_ATOMS: atom_id res chain seq x y z
N MET A 1 30.57 13.10 0.49
CA MET A 1 29.16 13.36 0.91
C MET A 1 28.98 14.85 1.01
N THR A 2 28.42 15.46 -0.03
CA THR A 2 28.16 16.90 -0.07
C THR A 2 26.73 17.08 0.41
N GLN A 3 26.55 17.54 1.65
CA GLN A 3 25.25 18.01 2.12
C GLN A 3 24.84 19.17 1.21
N GLN A 4 23.81 18.94 0.37
CA GLN A 4 23.14 20.06 -0.29
C GLN A 4 22.41 20.84 0.80
N THR A 5 22.91 22.03 1.10
CA THR A 5 22.23 23.01 1.97
C THR A 5 20.91 23.38 1.30
N GLN A 6 19.80 22.91 1.88
CA GLN A 6 18.46 23.31 1.47
C GLN A 6 18.33 24.83 1.57
N SER A 7 17.82 25.46 0.51
CA SER A 7 17.48 26.89 0.54
C SER A 7 16.35 27.14 1.56
N PRO A 8 16.30 28.29 2.25
CA PRO A 8 15.21 28.62 3.18
C PRO A 8 13.80 28.54 2.58
N THR A 9 13.70 28.67 1.25
CA THR A 9 12.44 28.47 0.50
C THR A 9 12.04 27.00 0.38
N ASP A 10 12.99 26.06 0.46
CA ASP A 10 12.72 24.62 0.29
C ASP A 10 12.07 23.99 1.52
N SER A 11 12.06 24.63 2.68
CA SER A 11 11.47 24.11 3.94
C SER A 11 10.18 24.82 4.38
N ALA A 12 9.71 25.84 3.63
CA ALA A 12 8.52 26.60 3.99
C ALA A 12 7.24 25.75 4.12
N TRP A 13 7.17 24.63 3.43
CA TRP A 13 6.07 23.65 3.52
C TRP A 13 6.04 22.89 4.85
N GLN A 14 7.15 22.87 5.60
CA GLN A 14 7.25 22.20 6.92
C GLN A 14 6.67 23.06 8.06
N ASP A 15 6.37 24.33 7.81
CA ASP A 15 5.80 25.24 8.81
C ASP A 15 4.37 24.81 9.14
N GLU A 16 4.20 24.12 10.27
CA GLU A 16 2.92 23.59 10.75
C GLU A 16 1.91 24.68 11.14
N THR A 17 2.34 25.94 11.25
CA THR A 17 1.43 27.06 11.53
C THR A 17 0.65 27.49 10.30
N ARG A 18 1.07 27.09 9.10
CA ARG A 18 0.39 27.37 7.83
C ARG A 18 -0.76 26.41 7.58
N PRO A 19 -1.81 26.86 6.88
CA PRO A 19 -2.87 25.96 6.40
C PRO A 19 -2.30 24.81 5.55
N LEU A 20 -2.89 23.61 5.68
CA LEU A 20 -2.46 22.41 4.94
C LEU A 20 -2.41 22.65 3.42
N SER A 21 -3.42 23.34 2.86
CA SER A 21 -3.47 23.67 1.43
C SER A 21 -2.27 24.52 0.99
N GLU A 22 -1.88 25.53 1.80
CA GLU A 22 -0.72 26.35 1.49
C GLU A 22 0.59 25.54 1.55
N ARG A 23 0.72 24.66 2.54
CA ARG A 23 1.89 23.77 2.67
C ARG A 23 2.01 22.83 1.47
N VAL A 24 0.89 22.28 0.98
CA VAL A 24 0.85 21.42 -0.22
C VAL A 24 1.33 22.22 -1.46
N GLU A 25 0.82 23.42 -1.68
CA GLU A 25 1.23 24.26 -2.82
C GLU A 25 2.72 24.61 -2.75
N LEU A 26 3.24 24.94 -1.59
CA LEU A 26 4.65 25.23 -1.37
C LEU A 26 5.54 24.03 -1.68
N LEU A 27 5.14 22.82 -1.23
CA LEU A 27 5.84 21.58 -1.52
C LEU A 27 5.82 21.27 -3.02
N LEU A 28 4.65 21.35 -3.66
CA LEU A 28 4.51 21.13 -5.10
C LEU A 28 5.33 22.14 -5.93
N ALA A 29 5.41 23.40 -5.48
CA ALA A 29 6.24 24.42 -6.16
C ALA A 29 7.74 24.14 -6.03
N ALA A 30 8.17 23.53 -4.92
CA ALA A 30 9.56 23.19 -4.66
C ALA A 30 10.02 21.90 -5.39
N MET A 31 9.09 21.01 -5.74
CA MET A 31 9.38 19.73 -6.41
C MET A 31 9.69 19.89 -7.90
N THR A 32 10.69 19.14 -8.38
CA THR A 32 10.90 18.91 -9.81
C THR A 32 9.81 18.02 -10.39
N LEU A 33 9.77 17.89 -11.72
CA LEU A 33 8.82 16.98 -12.37
C LEU A 33 9.07 15.52 -11.97
N GLU A 34 10.34 15.11 -11.90
CA GLU A 34 10.74 13.76 -11.51
C GLU A 34 10.30 13.45 -10.08
N GLU A 35 10.44 14.41 -9.15
CA GLU A 35 10.00 14.26 -7.76
C GLU A 35 8.47 14.18 -7.64
N LYS A 36 7.73 14.94 -8.43
CA LYS A 36 6.26 14.82 -8.52
C LYS A 36 5.83 13.46 -9.06
N VAL A 37 6.48 12.99 -10.12
CA VAL A 37 6.21 11.66 -10.70
C VAL A 37 6.58 10.55 -9.73
N GLY A 38 7.68 10.69 -8.98
CA GLY A 38 8.08 9.75 -7.95
C GLY A 38 7.00 9.51 -6.89
N GLN A 39 6.25 10.57 -6.51
CA GLN A 39 5.14 10.46 -5.55
C GLN A 39 3.92 9.66 -6.09
N LEU A 40 3.83 9.43 -7.38
CA LEU A 40 2.78 8.59 -8.01
C LEU A 40 3.18 7.11 -8.09
N GLY A 41 4.46 6.81 -7.82
CA GLY A 41 5.00 5.46 -7.90
C GLY A 41 4.65 4.59 -6.70
N SER A 42 4.52 3.29 -6.94
CA SER A 42 4.41 2.28 -5.89
C SER A 42 5.50 1.23 -6.07
N ARG A 43 6.03 0.72 -4.96
CA ARG A 43 7.05 -0.32 -4.99
C ARG A 43 6.65 -1.52 -4.16
N TRP A 44 6.69 -2.68 -4.80
CA TRP A 44 6.60 -3.96 -4.13
C TRP A 44 8.01 -4.45 -3.80
N VAL A 45 8.44 -4.24 -2.55
CA VAL A 45 9.80 -4.60 -2.09
C VAL A 45 9.85 -6.00 -1.51
N GLY A 46 8.72 -6.55 -1.09
CA GLY A 46 8.65 -7.84 -0.40
C GLY A 46 9.32 -9.02 -1.11
N ASN A 47 9.61 -8.87 -2.39
CA ASN A 47 10.32 -9.86 -3.19
C ASN A 47 11.85 -9.67 -3.22
N ASN A 48 12.38 -8.55 -2.74
CA ASN A 48 13.84 -8.31 -2.69
C ASN A 48 14.54 -9.07 -1.53
N LEU A 49 13.79 -9.76 -0.70
CA LEU A 49 14.35 -10.72 0.27
C LEU A 49 14.97 -11.96 -0.40
N ALA A 50 14.81 -12.12 -1.71
CA ALA A 50 15.53 -13.09 -2.54
C ALA A 50 17.06 -12.86 -2.63
N GLY A 51 17.60 -11.83 -1.97
CA GLY A 51 19.04 -11.60 -1.86
C GLY A 51 19.71 -12.35 -0.71
N GLU A 52 18.97 -13.05 0.15
CA GLU A 52 19.58 -13.95 1.13
C GLU A 52 19.93 -15.29 0.49
N PRO A 53 21.20 -15.72 0.52
CA PRO A 53 21.59 -17.03 0.01
C PRO A 53 20.88 -18.12 0.81
N GLY A 54 19.96 -18.83 0.18
CA GLY A 54 19.28 -19.99 0.79
C GLY A 54 17.75 -19.98 0.79
N VAL A 55 17.12 -18.90 0.35
CA VAL A 55 15.67 -18.90 0.06
C VAL A 55 15.50 -19.15 -1.43
N GLU A 56 15.76 -20.40 -1.85
CA GLU A 56 15.28 -20.88 -3.14
C GLU A 56 13.76 -20.83 -3.11
N GLY A 57 13.21 -20.23 -4.18
CA GLY A 57 11.82 -19.93 -4.40
C GLY A 57 10.83 -20.78 -3.63
N THR A 58 10.16 -20.20 -2.68
CA THR A 58 8.87 -20.74 -2.29
C THR A 58 7.95 -20.56 -3.50
N ASP A 59 7.41 -21.64 -4.04
CA ASP A 59 6.40 -21.68 -5.13
C ASP A 59 5.09 -20.93 -4.78
N LEU A 60 5.13 -20.05 -3.80
CA LEU A 60 4.00 -19.25 -3.35
C LEU A 60 3.92 -17.97 -4.20
N GLN A 61 3.30 -18.10 -5.36
CA GLN A 61 2.82 -16.94 -6.10
C GLN A 61 1.61 -16.34 -5.37
N VAL A 62 1.80 -15.15 -4.79
CA VAL A 62 0.71 -14.41 -4.13
C VAL A 62 -0.01 -13.46 -5.09
N ALA A 63 0.48 -13.30 -6.34
CA ALA A 63 -0.17 -12.50 -7.36
C ALA A 63 0.14 -13.03 -8.77
N PRO A 64 -0.80 -12.88 -9.73
CA PRO A 64 -0.53 -13.13 -11.14
C PRO A 64 0.68 -12.31 -11.62
N MET A 65 1.52 -12.90 -12.47
CA MET A 65 2.72 -12.26 -13.03
C MET A 65 3.77 -11.82 -12.01
N GLN A 66 3.73 -12.29 -10.78
CA GLN A 66 4.72 -11.98 -9.75
C GLN A 66 6.14 -12.26 -10.27
N ASP A 67 6.36 -13.38 -10.96
CA ASP A 67 7.65 -13.75 -11.52
C ASP A 67 8.17 -12.74 -12.56
N VAL A 68 7.27 -12.15 -13.35
CA VAL A 68 7.62 -11.11 -14.35
C VAL A 68 8.10 -9.84 -13.65
N PHE A 69 7.44 -9.44 -12.56
CA PHE A 69 7.84 -8.27 -11.80
C PHE A 69 9.12 -8.49 -10.99
N THR A 70 9.39 -9.72 -10.57
CA THR A 70 10.61 -10.07 -9.83
C THR A 70 11.80 -10.35 -10.75
N ALA A 71 11.58 -10.93 -11.94
CA ALA A 71 12.62 -11.26 -12.90
C ALA A 71 13.20 -10.04 -13.64
N SER A 72 12.52 -8.90 -13.64
CA SER A 72 12.97 -7.69 -14.34
C SER A 72 14.01 -6.88 -13.58
N GLY A 73 15.07 -7.52 -13.08
CA GLY A 73 16.26 -6.91 -12.47
C GLY A 73 15.88 -5.70 -11.60
N THR A 74 15.47 -5.94 -10.38
CA THR A 74 14.91 -4.89 -9.52
C THR A 74 15.99 -3.88 -9.16
N VAL A 75 15.81 -2.66 -9.61
CA VAL A 75 16.58 -1.49 -9.13
C VAL A 75 16.47 -1.47 -7.59
N PRO A 76 17.59 -1.33 -6.85
CA PRO A 76 17.55 -1.22 -5.39
C PRO A 76 16.56 -0.15 -4.91
N LEU A 77 15.94 -0.35 -3.73
CA LEU A 77 14.95 0.58 -3.19
C LEU A 77 15.53 2.00 -3.06
N GLU A 78 16.78 2.13 -2.62
CA GLU A 78 17.49 3.40 -2.49
C GLU A 78 17.53 4.16 -3.83
N GLU A 79 17.92 3.49 -4.92
CA GLU A 79 17.97 4.10 -6.25
C GLU A 79 16.56 4.44 -6.78
N ALA A 80 15.59 3.56 -6.55
CA ALA A 80 14.20 3.77 -6.93
C ALA A 80 13.56 4.96 -6.21
N SER A 81 14.01 5.26 -4.99
CA SER A 81 13.48 6.32 -4.13
C SER A 81 14.22 7.65 -4.26
N ARG A 82 15.24 7.76 -5.09
CA ARG A 82 16.07 8.99 -5.20
C ARG A 82 15.29 10.27 -5.52
N HIS A 83 14.14 10.14 -6.16
CA HIS A 83 13.22 11.25 -6.45
C HIS A 83 11.96 11.20 -5.58
N GLY A 84 11.97 10.43 -4.50
CA GLY A 84 10.81 10.11 -3.70
C GLY A 84 10.07 8.87 -4.19
N LEU A 85 9.22 8.34 -3.32
CA LEU A 85 8.37 7.20 -3.60
C LEU A 85 7.01 7.40 -2.93
N GLY A 86 5.92 7.32 -3.70
CA GLY A 86 4.58 7.53 -3.16
C GLY A 86 4.11 6.41 -2.26
N HIS A 87 4.33 5.14 -2.67
CA HIS A 87 3.78 3.99 -1.96
C HIS A 87 4.79 2.85 -1.80
N LEU A 88 4.69 2.16 -0.64
CA LEU A 88 5.21 0.82 -0.41
C LEU A 88 4.05 -0.16 -0.31
N THR A 89 4.19 -1.36 -0.86
CA THR A 89 3.12 -2.35 -0.86
C THR A 89 3.59 -3.74 -0.47
N ARG A 90 2.68 -4.52 0.12
CA ARG A 90 2.80 -5.96 0.38
C ARG A 90 4.02 -6.35 1.21
N ILE A 91 4.29 -5.58 2.26
CA ILE A 91 5.36 -5.90 3.22
C ILE A 91 4.97 -7.13 4.03
N TYR A 92 3.70 -7.18 4.47
CA TYR A 92 3.15 -8.31 5.23
C TYR A 92 2.59 -9.41 4.32
N GLY A 93 2.09 -9.06 3.14
CA GLY A 93 1.38 -9.95 2.22
C GLY A 93 2.27 -10.66 1.20
N SER A 94 3.58 -10.43 1.15
CA SER A 94 4.46 -11.08 0.16
C SER A 94 4.88 -12.49 0.54
N ARG A 95 5.03 -12.75 1.83
CA ARG A 95 5.33 -14.04 2.43
C ARG A 95 4.86 -14.07 3.89
N PRO A 96 4.72 -15.24 4.51
CA PRO A 96 4.47 -15.30 5.94
C PRO A 96 5.64 -14.67 6.71
N VAL A 97 5.37 -13.59 7.43
CA VAL A 97 6.29 -12.91 8.34
C VAL A 97 5.60 -12.71 9.68
N THR A 98 6.33 -12.77 10.77
CA THR A 98 5.77 -12.40 12.08
C THR A 98 5.50 -10.89 12.11
N VAL A 99 4.63 -10.46 13.02
CA VAL A 99 4.32 -9.03 13.23
C VAL A 99 5.59 -8.20 13.45
N SER A 100 6.52 -8.72 14.27
CA SER A 100 7.78 -8.02 14.56
C SER A 100 8.66 -7.90 13.31
N GLU A 101 8.88 -9.00 12.58
CA GLU A 101 9.68 -8.99 11.35
C GLU A 101 9.11 -8.04 10.30
N GLY A 102 7.78 -8.05 10.13
CA GLY A 102 7.11 -7.14 9.19
C GLY A 102 7.24 -5.68 9.60
N ALA A 103 7.11 -5.37 10.89
CA ALA A 103 7.26 -4.02 11.41
C ALA A 103 8.72 -3.50 11.27
N ASP A 104 9.70 -4.34 11.60
CA ASP A 104 11.13 -4.01 11.45
C ASP A 104 11.48 -3.74 9.97
N GLU A 105 10.98 -4.60 9.07
CA GLU A 105 11.19 -4.43 7.63
C GLU A 105 10.49 -3.18 7.09
N LEU A 106 9.26 -2.90 7.51
CA LEU A 106 8.57 -1.67 7.13
C LEU A 106 9.36 -0.43 7.57
N LEU A 107 9.83 -0.42 8.82
CA LEU A 107 10.63 0.68 9.36
C LEU A 107 11.93 0.87 8.57
N ARG A 108 12.61 -0.23 8.24
CA ARG A 108 13.83 -0.21 7.42
C ARG A 108 13.56 0.40 6.03
N GLN A 109 12.48 -0.03 5.36
CA GLN A 109 12.13 0.48 4.04
C GLN A 109 11.76 1.96 4.07
N GLN A 110 11.01 2.40 5.07
CA GLN A 110 10.67 3.81 5.27
C GLN A 110 11.93 4.67 5.46
N HIS A 111 12.90 4.21 6.24
CA HIS A 111 14.17 4.92 6.41
C HIS A 111 14.91 5.05 5.07
N VAL A 112 14.97 4.00 4.26
CA VAL A 112 15.60 4.06 2.93
C VAL A 112 14.89 5.10 2.05
N VAL A 113 13.55 5.12 2.01
CA VAL A 113 12.78 6.08 1.21
C VAL A 113 13.04 7.53 1.66
N ILE A 114 13.06 7.76 2.97
CA ILE A 114 13.29 9.08 3.57
C ILE A 114 14.72 9.55 3.26
N GLU A 115 15.73 8.70 3.46
CA GLU A 115 17.13 9.08 3.32
C GLU A 115 17.56 9.22 1.85
N ALA A 116 16.95 8.49 0.93
CA ALA A 116 17.28 8.52 -0.49
C ALA A 116 16.75 9.77 -1.21
N SER A 117 15.74 10.45 -0.66
CA SER A 117 15.05 11.55 -1.32
C SER A 117 15.33 12.91 -0.69
N ARG A 118 15.33 13.97 -1.51
CA ARG A 118 15.62 15.34 -1.07
C ARG A 118 14.66 15.88 -0.02
N PHE A 119 13.37 15.52 -0.13
CA PHE A 119 12.33 16.02 0.79
C PHE A 119 12.13 15.14 2.02
N GLY A 120 12.64 13.92 2.03
CA GLY A 120 12.49 12.99 3.14
C GLY A 120 11.04 12.62 3.45
N ILE A 121 10.17 12.59 2.43
CA ILE A 121 8.75 12.25 2.60
C ILE A 121 8.63 10.73 2.68
N PRO A 122 8.03 10.19 3.77
CA PRO A 122 7.79 8.75 3.87
C PRO A 122 6.73 8.31 2.87
N ALA A 123 6.82 7.06 2.41
CA ALA A 123 5.82 6.48 1.53
C ALA A 123 4.53 6.12 2.28
N LEU A 124 3.37 6.23 1.60
CA LEU A 124 2.15 5.59 2.04
C LEU A 124 2.31 4.07 1.96
N VAL A 125 1.84 3.37 2.97
CA VAL A 125 1.87 1.90 2.99
C VAL A 125 0.50 1.36 2.69
N HIS A 126 0.39 0.50 1.68
CA HIS A 126 -0.87 -0.18 1.37
C HIS A 126 -0.70 -1.69 1.31
N GLU A 127 -1.75 -2.39 1.67
CA GLU A 127 -1.81 -3.84 1.70
C GLU A 127 -3.13 -4.35 1.15
N GLU A 128 -3.15 -5.62 0.76
CA GLU A 128 -4.36 -6.31 0.37
C GLU A 128 -5.24 -6.61 1.58
N CYS A 129 -6.54 -6.41 1.43
CA CYS A 129 -7.49 -6.71 2.50
C CYS A 129 -8.88 -7.15 2.02
N LEU A 130 -8.98 -7.77 0.85
CA LEU A 130 -10.25 -8.24 0.27
C LEU A 130 -10.99 -9.25 1.15
N THR A 131 -10.27 -10.08 1.90
CA THR A 131 -10.80 -11.06 2.85
C THR A 131 -10.23 -10.88 4.24
N GLY A 132 -9.99 -9.63 4.63
CA GLY A 132 -9.23 -9.27 5.81
C GLY A 132 -7.80 -8.89 5.47
N PHE A 133 -7.07 -8.35 6.45
CA PHE A 133 -5.68 -7.96 6.27
C PHE A 133 -4.84 -9.17 5.84
N THR A 134 -4.19 -9.10 4.68
CA THR A 134 -3.34 -10.17 4.15
C THR A 134 -2.00 -10.17 4.88
N ALA A 135 -2.00 -10.69 6.11
CA ALA A 135 -0.82 -10.85 6.94
C ALA A 135 -0.88 -12.18 7.70
N TYR A 136 0.29 -12.77 7.98
CA TYR A 136 0.35 -14.01 8.74
C TYR A 136 -0.22 -13.83 10.15
N GLY A 137 -1.19 -14.70 10.50
CA GLY A 137 -1.87 -14.65 11.79
C GLY A 137 -3.04 -13.67 11.89
N ALA A 138 -3.31 -12.87 10.85
CA ALA A 138 -4.49 -12.01 10.82
C ALA A 138 -5.79 -12.82 10.63
N THR A 139 -6.91 -12.21 11.01
CA THR A 139 -8.24 -12.82 10.82
C THR A 139 -8.61 -12.85 9.35
N VAL A 140 -8.99 -14.03 8.85
CA VAL A 140 -9.53 -14.21 7.51
C VAL A 140 -11.05 -14.06 7.56
N TYR A 141 -11.58 -13.16 6.76
CA TYR A 141 -13.00 -12.93 6.59
C TYR A 141 -13.51 -13.59 5.29
N PRO A 142 -14.83 -13.82 5.15
CA PRO A 142 -15.39 -14.27 3.89
C PRO A 142 -15.10 -13.32 2.72
N ALA A 143 -15.15 -13.83 1.49
CA ALA A 143 -15.04 -13.00 0.28
C ALA A 143 -16.22 -12.03 0.14
N ALA A 144 -16.03 -10.94 -0.61
CA ALA A 144 -16.98 -9.82 -0.69
C ALA A 144 -18.38 -10.25 -1.23
N ILE A 145 -18.45 -11.26 -2.06
CA ILE A 145 -19.75 -11.80 -2.51
C ILE A 145 -20.59 -12.35 -1.33
N ALA A 146 -19.94 -12.88 -0.30
CA ALA A 146 -20.64 -13.30 0.92
C ALA A 146 -21.06 -12.10 1.78
N TRP A 147 -20.33 -10.97 1.73
CA TRP A 147 -20.77 -9.72 2.38
C TRP A 147 -22.06 -9.21 1.74
N GLY A 148 -22.12 -9.23 0.40
CA GLY A 148 -23.33 -8.90 -0.35
C GLY A 148 -24.53 -9.74 0.08
N ALA A 149 -24.34 -11.03 0.29
CA ALA A 149 -25.39 -11.95 0.71
C ALA A 149 -25.94 -11.68 2.12
N THR A 150 -25.24 -10.90 2.95
CA THR A 150 -25.73 -10.54 4.30
C THR A 150 -26.83 -9.49 4.28
N TRP A 151 -26.85 -8.60 3.30
CA TRP A 151 -27.71 -7.41 3.24
C TRP A 151 -27.63 -6.53 4.50
N ASP A 152 -26.51 -6.60 5.24
CA ASP A 152 -26.29 -5.93 6.52
C ASP A 152 -25.11 -4.94 6.46
N PRO A 153 -25.36 -3.67 6.13
CA PRO A 153 -24.33 -2.63 6.10
C PRO A 153 -23.62 -2.42 7.44
N ASP A 154 -24.32 -2.63 8.55
CA ASP A 154 -23.74 -2.44 9.89
C ASP A 154 -22.76 -3.56 10.23
N LEU A 155 -23.04 -4.79 9.80
CA LEU A 155 -22.10 -5.89 9.91
C LEU A 155 -20.83 -5.60 9.09
N VAL A 156 -20.98 -5.19 7.83
CA VAL A 156 -19.85 -4.86 6.94
C VAL A 156 -19.01 -3.72 7.54
N ARG A 157 -19.66 -2.66 8.06
CA ARG A 157 -18.95 -1.55 8.72
C ARG A 157 -18.12 -2.03 9.92
N ARG A 158 -18.68 -2.88 10.79
CA ARG A 158 -17.95 -3.42 11.95
C ARG A 158 -16.76 -4.28 11.53
N MET A 159 -16.93 -5.09 10.48
CA MET A 159 -15.87 -5.92 9.92
C MET A 159 -14.76 -5.05 9.32
N ALA A 160 -15.10 -4.09 8.46
CA ALA A 160 -14.14 -3.17 7.86
C ALA A 160 -13.37 -2.37 8.93
N ALA A 161 -14.07 -1.90 9.98
CA ALA A 161 -13.44 -1.21 11.10
C ALA A 161 -12.48 -2.12 11.89
N ALA A 162 -12.74 -3.42 12.00
CA ALA A 162 -11.81 -4.36 12.62
C ALA A 162 -10.55 -4.53 11.78
N ILE A 163 -10.72 -4.79 10.48
CA ILE A 163 -9.62 -4.90 9.51
C ILE A 163 -8.76 -3.63 9.52
N GLY A 164 -9.38 -2.45 9.44
CA GLY A 164 -8.67 -1.17 9.45
C GLY A 164 -7.87 -0.93 10.73
N ARG A 165 -8.37 -1.36 11.89
CA ARG A 165 -7.59 -1.27 13.16
C ARG A 165 -6.37 -2.19 13.14
N ASP A 166 -6.51 -3.42 12.65
CA ASP A 166 -5.39 -4.36 12.54
C ASP A 166 -4.31 -3.80 11.61
N MET A 167 -4.71 -3.27 10.47
CA MET A 167 -3.81 -2.63 9.49
C MET A 167 -3.11 -1.41 10.09
N ALA A 168 -3.86 -0.50 10.71
CA ALA A 168 -3.31 0.72 11.31
C ALA A 168 -2.32 0.41 12.44
N ALA A 169 -2.58 -0.63 13.24
CA ALA A 169 -1.68 -1.06 14.32
C ALA A 169 -0.31 -1.54 13.80
N LEU A 170 -0.24 -1.95 12.54
CA LEU A 170 0.99 -2.40 11.89
C LEU A 170 1.59 -1.37 10.92
N GLY A 171 1.15 -0.10 10.98
CA GLY A 171 1.69 0.98 10.17
C GLY A 171 1.22 0.99 8.72
N VAL A 172 0.13 0.28 8.39
CA VAL A 172 -0.50 0.29 7.07
C VAL A 172 -1.53 1.41 7.01
N HIS A 173 -1.43 2.26 5.97
CA HIS A 173 -2.25 3.46 5.84
C HIS A 173 -3.48 3.26 4.94
N GLN A 174 -3.41 2.30 4.01
CA GLN A 174 -4.43 2.09 2.99
C GLN A 174 -4.65 0.61 2.73
N GLY A 175 -5.91 0.18 2.71
CA GLY A 175 -6.33 -1.14 2.26
C GLY A 175 -6.76 -1.11 0.80
N LEU A 176 -6.42 -2.16 0.04
CA LEU A 176 -6.87 -2.33 -1.34
C LEU A 176 -8.20 -3.12 -1.34
N SER A 177 -9.25 -2.49 -0.84
CA SER A 177 -10.60 -3.04 -0.73
C SER A 177 -11.59 -1.88 -0.50
N PRO A 178 -12.89 -2.04 -0.85
CA PRO A 178 -13.52 -3.14 -1.57
C PRO A 178 -13.36 -3.05 -3.09
N VAL A 179 -13.62 -4.16 -3.81
CA VAL A 179 -13.83 -4.14 -5.25
C VAL A 179 -15.26 -3.68 -5.53
N LEU A 180 -15.39 -2.47 -6.09
CA LEU A 180 -16.69 -1.80 -6.30
C LEU A 180 -17.29 -2.05 -7.70
N ASP A 181 -16.72 -2.98 -8.44
CA ASP A 181 -17.25 -3.41 -9.73
C ASP A 181 -18.62 -4.06 -9.56
N VAL A 182 -19.56 -3.68 -10.43
CA VAL A 182 -20.86 -4.30 -10.50
C VAL A 182 -20.80 -5.44 -11.49
N VAL A 183 -21.01 -6.68 -11.06
CA VAL A 183 -20.94 -7.87 -11.92
C VAL A 183 -21.93 -7.77 -13.06
N ARG A 184 -21.46 -7.99 -14.28
CA ARG A 184 -22.29 -8.07 -15.50
C ARG A 184 -22.14 -9.41 -16.22
N ASP A 185 -21.01 -10.07 -16.01
CA ASP A 185 -20.70 -11.35 -16.63
C ASP A 185 -19.94 -12.23 -15.63
N TYR A 186 -20.56 -13.33 -15.22
CA TYR A 186 -19.99 -14.26 -14.24
C TYR A 186 -18.79 -15.08 -14.76
N ARG A 187 -18.44 -14.94 -16.04
CA ARG A 187 -17.21 -15.51 -16.61
C ARG A 187 -15.98 -14.70 -16.21
N TRP A 188 -16.15 -13.49 -15.70
CA TRP A 188 -15.06 -12.72 -15.16
C TRP A 188 -14.49 -13.38 -13.90
N GLY A 189 -13.17 -13.63 -13.89
CA GLY A 189 -12.49 -14.44 -12.85
C GLY A 189 -12.43 -13.82 -11.46
N ARG A 190 -12.94 -12.55 -11.27
CA ARG A 190 -12.92 -11.85 -9.98
C ARG A 190 -14.32 -11.58 -9.42
N VAL A 191 -15.30 -12.34 -9.82
CA VAL A 191 -16.70 -12.16 -9.38
C VAL A 191 -16.84 -12.29 -7.86
N GLU A 192 -16.16 -13.24 -7.24
CA GLU A 192 -16.22 -13.47 -5.79
C GLU A 192 -15.61 -12.34 -4.97
N GLU A 193 -14.75 -11.53 -5.56
CA GLU A 193 -14.16 -10.35 -4.89
C GLU A 193 -15.12 -9.17 -4.85
N THR A 194 -16.24 -9.24 -5.59
CA THR A 194 -17.25 -8.19 -5.69
C THR A 194 -18.41 -8.42 -4.71
N ILE A 195 -19.14 -7.35 -4.42
CA ILE A 195 -20.34 -7.41 -3.56
C ILE A 195 -21.53 -8.05 -4.31
N GLY A 196 -21.53 -8.01 -5.65
CA GLY A 196 -22.56 -8.60 -6.48
C GLY A 196 -22.95 -7.81 -7.72
N GLU A 197 -24.15 -8.09 -8.24
CA GLU A 197 -24.66 -7.53 -9.51
C GLU A 197 -25.62 -6.35 -9.34
N ASP A 198 -26.07 -6.07 -8.11
CA ASP A 198 -26.96 -4.95 -7.82
C ASP A 198 -26.15 -3.67 -7.49
N PRO A 199 -26.24 -2.61 -8.32
CA PRO A 199 -25.47 -1.39 -8.10
C PRO A 199 -25.85 -0.66 -6.81
N PHE A 200 -27.10 -0.75 -6.36
CA PHE A 200 -27.53 -0.15 -5.10
C PHE A 200 -26.91 -0.87 -3.89
N LEU A 201 -26.89 -2.19 -3.91
CA LEU A 201 -26.27 -3.00 -2.87
C LEU A 201 -24.74 -2.75 -2.82
N VAL A 202 -24.08 -2.74 -3.99
CA VAL A 202 -22.64 -2.44 -4.11
C VAL A 202 -22.34 -1.05 -3.52
N ALA A 203 -23.11 -0.03 -3.89
CA ALA A 203 -22.93 1.32 -3.36
C ALA A 203 -23.17 1.39 -1.84
N THR A 204 -24.21 0.72 -1.34
CA THR A 204 -24.58 0.73 0.08
C THR A 204 -23.54 0.05 0.96
N LEU A 205 -23.09 -1.16 0.58
CA LEU A 205 -22.09 -1.90 1.34
C LEU A 205 -20.68 -1.36 1.13
N GLY A 206 -20.38 -0.82 -0.06
CA GLY A 206 -19.11 -0.20 -0.36
C GLY A 206 -18.86 1.12 0.38
N THR A 207 -19.91 1.79 0.80
CA THR A 207 -19.82 3.01 1.64
C THR A 207 -19.84 2.71 3.14
N ALA A 208 -20.21 1.51 3.53
CA ALA A 208 -20.25 1.07 4.93
C ALA A 208 -18.88 0.77 5.49
#